data_cf322ab6f299b9eecdd22bd08872fab7
#
_entry.id   cf322ab6f299b9eecdd22bd08872fab7
#
_cell.length_a   1.000
_cell.length_b   1.000
_cell.length_c   1.000
_cell.angle_alpha   90.00
_cell.angle_beta   90.00
_cell.angle_gamma   90.00
#
_symmetry.space_group_name_H-M   'P 1'
#
loop_
_entity.id
_entity.type
_entity.pdbx_description
1 polymer ?
#
loop_
_entity_poly.entity_id
_entity_poly.type
_entity_poly.pdbx_seq_one_letter_code
_entity_poly.pdbx_strand_id
1 'polypeptide(L)'
;TREHRLMAFAAAGIEKLPGTNDDTPATILAVARSAESPVAKALVSLRPVLAANKVKVRLVFSNDDATLDPFFAGIADDAAAPLAEVRILRDPRLRDAHEQLIVGHMSVWFGDSLRRDIHRRDLFEQFHADAPEAARSAAHGFERLWARTEPCLALPALAADSLTAM
;
A
#
# COMPACT_ATOMS: atom_id res chain seq x y z
N THR A 1 14.21 -6.57 -11.76
CA THR A 1 12.81 -6.24 -12.05
C THR A 1 12.38 -5.01 -11.27
N ARG A 2 11.28 -4.42 -11.72
CA ARG A 2 10.70 -3.25 -11.07
C ARG A 2 10.27 -3.56 -9.63
N GLU A 3 9.66 -4.70 -9.43
CA GLU A 3 9.26 -5.17 -8.09
C GLU A 3 10.46 -5.27 -7.15
N HIS A 4 11.57 -5.85 -7.62
CA HIS A 4 12.78 -5.98 -6.80
C HIS A 4 13.38 -4.63 -6.43
N ARG A 5 13.40 -3.68 -7.36
CA ARG A 5 13.89 -2.33 -7.05
C ARG A 5 13.03 -1.64 -6.00
N LEU A 6 11.72 -1.83 -6.14
CA LEU A 6 10.76 -1.25 -5.19
C LEU A 6 10.88 -1.90 -3.81
N MET A 7 11.07 -3.22 -3.77
CA MET A 7 11.32 -3.93 -2.51
C MET A 7 12.58 -3.42 -1.82
N ALA A 8 13.67 -3.25 -2.56
CA ALA A 8 14.91 -2.74 -2.01
C ALA A 8 14.76 -1.31 -1.47
N PHE A 9 14.05 -0.47 -2.20
CA PHE A 9 13.74 0.90 -1.79
C PHE A 9 12.93 0.92 -0.50
N ALA A 10 11.87 0.11 -0.43
CA ALA A 10 11.01 0.03 0.74
C ALA A 10 11.77 -0.52 1.96
N ALA A 11 12.56 -1.57 1.77
CA ALA A 11 13.37 -2.15 2.85
C ALA A 11 14.36 -1.13 3.41
N ALA A 12 15.04 -0.38 2.56
CA ALA A 12 15.94 0.69 2.99
C ALA A 12 15.22 1.79 3.76
N GLY A 13 14.02 2.16 3.33
CA GLY A 13 13.19 3.14 4.03
C GLY A 13 12.74 2.63 5.41
N ILE A 14 12.39 1.36 5.50
CA ILE A 14 11.99 0.74 6.78
C ILE A 14 13.14 0.74 7.78
N GLU A 15 14.36 0.47 7.33
CA GLU A 15 15.54 0.51 8.21
C GLU A 15 15.79 1.89 8.80
N LYS A 16 15.39 2.94 8.10
CA LYS A 16 15.56 4.33 8.55
C LYS A 16 14.43 4.82 9.44
N LEU A 17 13.37 4.02 9.62
CA LEU A 17 12.27 4.43 10.48
C LEU A 17 12.74 4.52 11.93
N PRO A 18 12.29 5.55 12.67
CA PRO A 18 12.57 5.61 14.11
C PRO A 18 11.93 4.40 14.79
N GLY A 19 12.56 3.91 15.85
CA GLY A 19 12.03 2.79 16.63
C GLY A 19 10.57 3.02 16.98
N THR A 20 9.74 2.03 16.71
CA THR A 20 8.31 2.12 16.99
C THR A 20 8.07 2.03 18.48
N ASN A 21 7.44 3.05 19.03
CA ASN A 21 6.70 2.90 20.27
C ASN A 21 5.21 2.78 19.92
N ASP A 22 4.41 2.26 20.86
CA ASP A 22 3.01 1.98 20.61
C ASP A 22 2.18 3.25 20.31
N ASP A 23 2.70 4.43 20.66
CA ASP A 23 2.01 5.71 20.46
C ASP A 23 2.14 6.26 19.04
N THR A 24 3.24 5.94 18.35
CA THR A 24 3.47 6.37 16.96
C THR A 24 4.03 5.22 16.14
N PRO A 25 3.17 4.32 15.66
CA PRO A 25 3.65 3.22 14.83
C PRO A 25 4.19 3.76 13.50
N ALA A 26 5.28 3.18 13.05
CA ALA A 26 5.78 3.44 11.72
C ALA A 26 4.73 3.03 10.69
N THR A 27 4.50 3.87 9.69
CA THR A 27 3.43 3.66 8.72
C THR A 27 3.95 3.72 7.31
N ILE A 28 3.45 2.82 6.48
CA ILE A 28 3.59 2.85 5.03
C ILE A 28 2.23 3.19 4.44
N LEU A 29 2.21 4.16 3.52
CA LEU A 29 1.03 4.54 2.76
C LEU A 29 1.25 4.13 1.32
N ALA A 30 0.29 3.42 0.72
CA ALA A 30 0.44 2.90 -0.63
C ALA A 30 -0.84 3.04 -1.45
N VAL A 31 -0.68 3.32 -2.72
CA VAL A 31 -1.76 3.35 -3.70
C VAL A 31 -1.35 2.43 -4.85
N ALA A 32 -2.20 1.46 -5.15
CA ALA A 32 -1.99 0.49 -6.21
C ALA A 32 -3.21 0.41 -7.11
N ARG A 33 -3.00 0.23 -8.40
CA ARG A 33 -4.11 0.01 -9.32
C ARG A 33 -4.80 -1.33 -9.06
N SER A 34 -4.01 -2.37 -8.83
CA SER A 34 -4.52 -3.72 -8.59
C SER A 34 -3.51 -4.53 -7.76
N ALA A 35 -3.90 -5.73 -7.38
CA ALA A 35 -3.00 -6.67 -6.70
C ALA A 35 -1.83 -7.11 -7.59
N GLU A 36 -1.94 -6.95 -8.90
CA GLU A 36 -0.87 -7.21 -9.86
C GLU A 36 0.18 -6.09 -9.92
N SER A 37 -0.09 -4.95 -9.34
CA SER A 37 0.82 -3.80 -9.34
C SER A 37 2.12 -4.12 -8.61
N PRO A 38 3.25 -3.58 -9.06
CA PRO A 38 4.54 -3.82 -8.41
C PRO A 38 4.54 -3.46 -6.93
N VAL A 39 3.86 -2.38 -6.56
CA VAL A 39 3.79 -1.94 -5.15
C VAL A 39 3.02 -2.94 -4.29
N ALA A 40 1.92 -3.50 -4.79
CA ALA A 40 1.15 -4.51 -4.06
C ALA A 40 1.97 -5.80 -3.88
N LYS A 41 2.63 -6.25 -4.93
CA LYS A 41 3.50 -7.43 -4.87
C LYS A 41 4.68 -7.23 -3.94
N ALA A 42 5.28 -6.05 -3.97
CA ALA A 42 6.39 -5.72 -3.07
C ALA A 42 5.96 -5.76 -1.60
N LEU A 43 4.80 -5.22 -1.27
CA LEU A 43 4.28 -5.23 0.10
C LEU A 43 4.00 -6.65 0.58
N VAL A 44 3.44 -7.51 -0.27
CA VAL A 44 3.23 -8.92 0.08
C VAL A 44 4.56 -9.61 0.36
N SER A 45 5.56 -9.39 -0.48
CA SER A 45 6.89 -9.99 -0.30
C SER A 45 7.60 -9.46 0.95
N LEU A 46 7.30 -8.24 1.38
CA LEU A 46 7.91 -7.62 2.55
C LEU A 46 7.17 -7.93 3.86
N ARG A 47 6.12 -8.74 3.85
CA ARG A 47 5.34 -9.04 5.05
C ARG A 47 6.19 -9.41 6.27
N PRO A 48 7.17 -10.32 6.16
CA PRO A 48 7.98 -10.66 7.33
C PRO A 48 8.76 -9.47 7.90
N VAL A 49 9.27 -8.61 7.04
CA VAL A 49 10.00 -7.40 7.45
C VAL A 49 9.06 -6.40 8.11
N LEU A 50 7.87 -6.22 7.55
CA LEU A 50 6.86 -5.33 8.10
C LEU A 50 6.40 -5.80 9.49
N ALA A 51 6.15 -7.09 9.63
CA ALA A 51 5.75 -7.67 10.91
C ALA A 51 6.86 -7.55 11.97
N ALA A 52 8.09 -7.85 11.59
CA ALA A 52 9.24 -7.78 12.50
C ALA A 52 9.49 -6.35 13.01
N ASN A 53 9.20 -5.34 12.20
CA ASN A 53 9.38 -3.93 12.54
C ASN A 53 8.09 -3.25 13.02
N LYS A 54 7.00 -3.99 13.16
CA LYS A 54 5.69 -3.49 13.59
C LYS A 54 5.21 -2.31 12.74
N VAL A 55 5.42 -2.38 11.44
CA VAL A 55 5.03 -1.35 10.48
C VAL A 55 3.57 -1.56 10.10
N LYS A 56 2.76 -0.51 10.19
CA LYS A 56 1.38 -0.52 9.72
C LYS A 56 1.31 -0.05 8.28
N VAL A 57 0.44 -0.68 7.50
CA VAL A 57 0.24 -0.34 6.09
C VAL A 57 -1.19 0.13 5.88
N ARG A 58 -1.34 1.27 5.18
CA ARG A 58 -2.63 1.74 4.67
C ARG A 58 -2.55 1.67 3.15
N LEU A 59 -3.38 0.86 2.54
CA LEU A 59 -3.32 0.55 1.12
C LEU A 59 -4.64 0.90 0.43
N VAL A 60 -4.55 1.62 -0.67
CA VAL A 60 -5.70 1.95 -1.52
C VAL A 60 -5.55 1.21 -2.84
N PHE A 61 -6.59 0.47 -3.23
CA PHE A 61 -6.72 -0.09 -4.58
C PHE A 61 -7.71 0.74 -5.38
N SER A 62 -7.39 1.00 -6.64
CA SER A 62 -8.31 1.69 -7.55
C SER A 62 -9.13 0.74 -8.41
N ASN A 63 -8.83 -0.55 -8.37
CA ASN A 63 -9.53 -1.57 -9.13
C ASN A 63 -9.99 -2.69 -8.19
N ASP A 64 -11.30 -2.91 -8.17
CA ASP A 64 -11.95 -3.94 -7.36
C ASP A 64 -12.24 -5.14 -8.27
N ASP A 65 -11.24 -5.93 -8.56
CA ASP A 65 -11.36 -7.09 -9.43
C ASP A 65 -10.98 -8.40 -8.71
N ALA A 66 -11.07 -9.50 -9.43
CA ALA A 66 -10.83 -10.83 -8.89
C ALA A 66 -9.39 -11.05 -8.41
N THR A 67 -8.44 -10.15 -8.75
CA THR A 67 -7.05 -10.26 -8.28
C THR A 67 -6.90 -9.93 -6.80
N LEU A 68 -7.90 -9.25 -6.22
CA LEU A 68 -7.85 -8.89 -4.81
C LEU A 68 -8.06 -10.09 -3.88
N ASP A 69 -8.84 -11.10 -4.31
CA ASP A 69 -9.11 -12.27 -3.48
C ASP A 69 -7.83 -13.02 -3.09
N PRO A 70 -6.94 -13.38 -4.02
CA PRO A 70 -5.66 -13.99 -3.65
C PRO A 70 -4.79 -13.09 -2.78
N PHE A 71 -4.83 -11.77 -3.00
CA PHE A 71 -4.09 -10.82 -2.19
C PHE A 71 -4.55 -10.86 -0.73
N PHE A 72 -5.87 -10.83 -0.49
CA PHE A 72 -6.42 -10.90 0.85
C PHE A 72 -6.16 -12.25 1.51
N ALA A 73 -6.23 -13.34 0.77
CA ALA A 73 -5.89 -14.66 1.29
C ALA A 73 -4.43 -14.69 1.79
N GLY A 74 -3.52 -14.09 1.05
CA GLY A 74 -2.12 -14.00 1.46
C GLY A 74 -1.89 -13.17 2.72
N ILE A 75 -2.69 -12.14 2.93
CA ILE A 75 -2.62 -11.32 4.15
C ILE A 75 -3.27 -12.03 5.34
N ALA A 76 -4.38 -12.71 5.11
CA ALA A 76 -5.17 -13.36 6.16
C ALA A 76 -4.44 -14.53 6.82
N ASP A 77 -3.51 -15.16 6.10
CA ASP A 77 -2.71 -16.26 6.65
C ASP A 77 -1.72 -15.79 7.73
N ASP A 78 -1.55 -14.49 7.88
CA ASP A 78 -0.66 -13.94 8.89
C ASP A 78 -1.43 -13.76 10.20
N ALA A 79 -1.27 -14.69 11.12
CA ALA A 79 -1.95 -14.69 12.41
C ALA A 79 -1.50 -13.55 13.33
N ALA A 80 -0.53 -12.75 12.94
CA ALA A 80 0.11 -11.73 13.77
C ALA A 80 -0.52 -10.34 13.60
N ALA A 81 -1.83 -10.25 13.48
CA ALA A 81 -2.63 -9.03 13.41
C ALA A 81 -2.71 -8.39 12.00
N PRO A 82 -3.81 -7.71 11.70
CA PRO A 82 -3.95 -6.98 10.45
C PRO A 82 -2.98 -5.81 10.45
N LEU A 83 -1.79 -6.02 9.87
CA LEU A 83 -0.83 -4.95 9.64
C LEU A 83 -1.31 -3.99 8.56
N ALA A 84 -2.29 -4.40 7.78
CA ALA A 84 -2.76 -3.63 6.64
C ALA A 84 -4.23 -3.25 6.80
N GLU A 85 -4.52 -1.97 6.59
CA GLU A 85 -5.87 -1.47 6.38
C GLU A 85 -6.02 -1.19 4.88
N VAL A 86 -7.02 -1.81 4.24
CA VAL A 86 -7.19 -1.75 2.79
C VAL A 86 -8.53 -1.10 2.45
N ARG A 87 -8.48 -0.15 1.53
CA ARG A 87 -9.66 0.57 1.04
C ARG A 87 -9.70 0.60 -0.48
N ILE A 88 -10.87 0.85 -1.03
CA ILE A 88 -11.08 0.88 -2.49
C ILE A 88 -11.44 2.30 -2.92
N LEU A 89 -10.78 2.76 -3.97
CA LEU A 89 -11.07 4.03 -4.62
C LEU A 89 -11.99 3.77 -5.81
N ARG A 90 -13.25 4.18 -5.69
CA ARG A 90 -14.24 3.98 -6.75
C ARG A 90 -14.49 5.23 -7.58
N ASP A 91 -14.09 6.39 -7.12
CA ASP A 91 -14.35 7.65 -7.82
C ASP A 91 -13.45 7.77 -9.06
N PRO A 92 -14.03 7.72 -10.30
CA PRO A 92 -13.23 7.78 -11.51
C PRO A 92 -12.50 9.11 -11.71
N ARG A 93 -12.95 10.17 -11.04
CA ARG A 93 -12.32 11.50 -11.14
C ARG A 93 -10.95 11.53 -10.47
N LEU A 94 -10.68 10.61 -9.56
CA LEU A 94 -9.42 10.56 -8.80
C LEU A 94 -8.41 9.59 -9.42
N ARG A 95 -8.71 8.99 -10.56
CA ARG A 95 -7.79 8.07 -11.24
C ARG A 95 -6.61 8.75 -11.92
N ASP A 96 -6.53 10.07 -11.90
CA ASP A 96 -5.34 10.81 -12.34
C ASP A 96 -4.20 10.71 -11.33
N ALA A 97 -4.48 10.25 -10.11
CA ALA A 97 -3.45 9.95 -9.14
C ALA A 97 -2.54 8.83 -9.66
N HIS A 98 -1.32 8.81 -9.14
CA HIS A 98 -0.34 7.79 -9.48
C HIS A 98 -0.29 6.69 -8.45
N GLU A 99 0.14 5.51 -8.85
CA GLU A 99 0.59 4.52 -7.90
C GLU A 99 1.71 5.12 -7.06
N GLN A 100 1.72 4.84 -5.77
CA GLN A 100 2.72 5.43 -4.89
C GLN A 100 2.98 4.57 -3.66
N LEU A 101 4.16 4.76 -3.10
CA LEU A 101 4.57 4.14 -1.86
C LEU A 101 5.29 5.19 -1.03
N ILE A 102 4.78 5.45 0.17
CA ILE A 102 5.35 6.42 1.09
C ILE A 102 5.81 5.65 2.33
N VAL A 103 7.11 5.70 2.61
CA VAL A 103 7.70 5.00 3.75
C VAL A 103 8.14 6.04 4.77
N GLY A 104 7.41 6.13 5.87
CA GLY A 104 7.67 7.11 6.92
C GLY A 104 7.56 8.54 6.43
N HIS A 105 8.51 9.39 6.85
CA HIS A 105 8.51 10.81 6.55
C HIS A 105 9.58 11.23 5.55
N MET A 106 10.33 10.29 4.98
CA MET A 106 11.54 10.61 4.22
C MET A 106 11.55 10.03 2.82
N SER A 107 10.78 8.99 2.53
CA SER A 107 10.94 8.24 1.29
C SER A 107 9.60 8.12 0.57
N VAL A 108 9.60 8.39 -0.73
CA VAL A 108 8.41 8.21 -1.56
C VAL A 108 8.80 7.70 -2.94
N TRP A 109 8.02 6.76 -3.43
CA TRP A 109 8.07 6.26 -4.80
C TRP A 109 6.76 6.60 -5.50
N PHE A 110 6.87 7.05 -6.75
CA PHE A 110 5.72 7.25 -7.63
C PHE A 110 5.84 6.32 -8.83
N GLY A 111 4.75 5.70 -9.21
CA GLY A 111 4.65 4.85 -10.38
C GLY A 111 3.66 5.39 -11.40
N ASP A 112 3.09 4.50 -12.18
CA ASP A 112 2.18 4.86 -13.26
C ASP A 112 0.88 5.47 -12.74
N SER A 113 0.24 6.28 -13.59
CA SER A 113 -1.11 6.78 -13.34
C SER A 113 -2.09 5.61 -13.22
N LEU A 114 -3.08 5.75 -12.34
CA LEU A 114 -4.13 4.76 -12.15
C LEU A 114 -5.01 4.56 -13.39
N ARG A 115 -5.03 5.54 -14.31
CA ARG A 115 -5.77 5.44 -15.59
C ARG A 115 -5.01 4.70 -16.66
N ARG A 116 -3.75 4.37 -16.42
CA ARG A 116 -2.92 3.81 -17.46
C ARG A 116 -3.44 2.46 -17.94
N ASP A 117 -3.46 2.30 -19.26
CA ASP A 117 -3.71 1.00 -19.89
C ASP A 117 -2.52 0.08 -19.59
N ILE A 118 -2.81 -1.10 -19.03
CA ILE A 118 -1.79 -2.10 -18.69
C ILE A 118 -1.01 -2.58 -19.92
N HIS A 119 -1.55 -2.38 -21.12
CA HIS A 119 -0.89 -2.78 -22.36
C HIS A 119 0.14 -1.76 -22.86
N ARG A 120 0.22 -0.58 -22.26
CA ARG A 120 1.25 0.41 -22.60
C ARG A 120 2.53 0.11 -21.84
N ARG A 121 3.66 0.16 -22.54
CA ARG A 121 4.96 -0.16 -21.99
C ARG A 121 5.72 1.01 -21.38
N ASP A 122 5.20 2.22 -21.53
CA ASP A 122 5.86 3.41 -20.99
C ASP A 122 5.67 3.45 -19.47
N LEU A 123 6.65 2.97 -18.77
CA LEU A 123 6.60 2.89 -17.32
C LEU A 123 7.15 4.17 -16.72
N PHE A 124 6.30 4.90 -16.03
CA PHE A 124 6.73 6.04 -15.21
C PHE A 124 7.18 5.53 -13.85
N GLU A 125 8.33 6.03 -13.39
CA GLU A 125 8.84 5.64 -12.08
C GLU A 125 9.78 6.72 -11.56
N GLN A 126 9.55 7.15 -10.30
CA GLN A 126 10.41 8.09 -9.61
C GLN A 126 10.66 7.62 -8.18
N PHE A 127 11.91 7.64 -7.78
CA PHE A 127 12.33 7.32 -6.41
C PHE A 127 12.87 8.59 -5.75
N HIS A 128 12.37 8.89 -4.56
CA HIS A 128 12.82 10.00 -3.73
C HIS A 128 13.18 9.47 -2.33
N ALA A 129 14.45 9.25 -2.10
CA ALA A 129 14.97 8.92 -0.78
C ALA A 129 15.46 10.21 -0.10
N ASP A 130 15.40 10.25 1.22
CA ASP A 130 15.82 11.42 2.01
C ASP A 130 15.18 12.74 1.51
N ALA A 131 13.89 12.66 1.21
CA ALA A 131 13.13 13.77 0.64
C ALA A 131 11.91 14.11 1.51
N PRO A 132 12.11 14.77 2.67
CA PRO A 132 11.03 15.00 3.62
C PRO A 132 9.90 15.85 3.06
N GLU A 133 10.19 16.81 2.20
CA GLU A 133 9.16 17.66 1.60
C GLU A 133 8.30 16.87 0.60
N ALA A 134 8.93 16.05 -0.23
CA ALA A 134 8.23 15.20 -1.18
C ALA A 134 7.36 14.17 -0.44
N ALA A 135 7.88 13.58 0.62
CA ALA A 135 7.14 12.62 1.44
C ALA A 135 5.95 13.27 2.14
N ARG A 136 6.12 14.47 2.68
CA ARG A 136 5.04 15.23 3.33
C ARG A 136 3.94 15.58 2.33
N SER A 137 4.31 16.08 1.17
CA SER A 137 3.35 16.43 0.13
C SER A 137 2.57 15.20 -0.34
N ALA A 138 3.27 14.09 -0.55
CA ALA A 138 2.64 12.83 -0.94
C ALA A 138 1.68 12.31 0.15
N ALA A 139 2.07 12.41 1.42
CA ALA A 139 1.22 12.01 2.54
C ALA A 139 -0.05 12.85 2.64
N HIS A 140 0.03 14.16 2.41
CA HIS A 140 -1.16 15.01 2.34
C HIS A 140 -2.09 14.61 1.20
N GLY A 141 -1.53 14.35 0.03
CA GLY A 141 -2.29 13.85 -1.11
C GLY A 141 -2.95 12.51 -0.81
N PHE A 142 -2.24 11.62 -0.16
CA PHE A 142 -2.76 10.32 0.25
C PHE A 142 -3.94 10.48 1.21
N GLU A 143 -3.84 11.34 2.22
CA GLU A 143 -4.94 11.55 3.19
C GLU A 143 -6.21 12.07 2.50
N ARG A 144 -6.07 12.96 1.53
CA ARG A 144 -7.22 13.44 0.75
C ARG A 144 -7.83 12.33 -0.10
N LEU A 145 -6.99 11.48 -0.68
CA LEU A 145 -7.44 10.32 -1.44
C LEU A 145 -8.14 9.32 -0.52
N TRP A 146 -7.54 9.03 0.63
CA TRP A 146 -8.08 8.11 1.62
C TRP A 146 -9.48 8.50 2.08
N ALA A 147 -9.73 9.79 2.27
CA ALA A 147 -11.04 10.31 2.67
C ALA A 147 -12.12 10.05 1.61
N ARG A 148 -11.74 9.78 0.37
CA ARG A 148 -12.66 9.48 -0.74
C ARG A 148 -12.76 7.99 -1.05
N THR A 149 -12.13 7.15 -0.24
CA THR A 149 -12.17 5.71 -0.43
C THR A 149 -13.28 5.08 0.40
N GLU A 150 -13.63 3.85 0.05
CA GLU A 150 -14.57 3.02 0.78
C GLU A 150 -13.85 1.84 1.42
N PRO A 151 -14.30 1.36 2.59
CA PRO A 151 -13.73 0.15 3.18
C PRO A 151 -13.82 -1.01 2.20
N CYS A 152 -12.81 -1.87 2.21
CA CYS A 152 -12.84 -3.08 1.42
C CYS A 152 -13.79 -4.07 2.09
N LEU A 153 -14.90 -4.39 1.42
CA LEU A 153 -15.95 -5.24 1.98
C LEU A 153 -15.53 -6.70 2.12
N ALA A 154 -14.52 -7.13 1.35
CA ALA A 154 -14.05 -8.52 1.41
C ALA A 154 -13.46 -8.86 2.78
N LEU A 155 -12.65 -7.96 3.36
CA LEU A 155 -11.98 -8.20 4.63
C LEU A 155 -12.95 -8.20 5.83
N PRO A 156 -13.84 -7.18 5.98
CA PRO A 156 -14.84 -7.19 7.04
C PRO A 156 -15.82 -8.36 6.94
N ALA A 157 -16.21 -8.76 5.72
CA ALA A 157 -17.09 -9.89 5.51
C ALA A 157 -16.46 -11.21 6.01
N LEU A 158 -15.18 -11.43 5.71
CA LEU A 158 -14.46 -12.60 6.20
C LEU A 158 -14.35 -12.60 7.74
N ALA A 159 -14.09 -11.44 8.33
CA ALA A 159 -14.05 -11.31 9.77
C ALA A 159 -15.41 -11.54 10.41
N ALA A 160 -16.49 -11.05 9.81
CA ALA A 160 -17.85 -11.24 10.27
C ALA A 160 -18.26 -12.72 10.19
N ASP A 161 -17.93 -13.39 9.12
CA ASP A 161 -18.21 -14.83 8.94
C ASP A 161 -17.46 -15.66 9.98
N SER A 162 -16.24 -15.29 10.32
CA SER A 162 -15.46 -15.94 11.35
C SER A 162 -16.11 -15.79 12.73
N LEU A 163 -16.73 -14.65 13.00
CA LEU A 163 -17.41 -14.40 14.26
C LEU A 163 -18.77 -15.12 14.36
N THR A 164 -19.46 -15.25 13.24
CA THR A 164 -20.76 -15.94 13.22
C THR A 164 -20.64 -17.46 13.18
N ALA A 165 -19.48 -17.98 12.80
CA ALA A 165 -19.22 -19.42 12.80
C ALA A 165 -18.95 -19.97 14.21
N MET A 166 -18.88 -19.11 15.19
CA MET A 166 -18.78 -19.47 16.59
C MET A 166 -20.11 -19.30 17.30
#